data_e4eca5a51db81c686acb3752871f09d4
#
_entry.id   e4eca5a51db81c686acb3752871f09d4
#
_cell.length_a   1.000
_cell.length_b   1.000
_cell.length_c   1.000
_cell.angle_alpha   90.00
_cell.angle_beta   90.00
_cell.angle_gamma   90.00
#
_symmetry.space_group_name_H-M   'P 1'
#
loop_
_entity.id
_entity.type
_entity.pdbx_description
1 polymer ?
#
loop_
_entity_poly.entity_id
_entity_poly.type
_entity_poly.pdbx_seq_one_letter_code
_entity_poly.pdbx_strand_id
1 'polypeptide(L)'
;MDFKKIVVGTTCAIGVATVGLGVYFGVRQYKFKKFMEIGDALPVNFKYTAHTGCMGTDDNSLESIDAAVANGADIVEFDLNFTESGEPVLAHDAPKGGEVTLDEAFKKVSEYENIMVNVDIKSTVNLPIVRTLAEKYGIFDRIFFTGVNDKFLDAVRSDGNGVPYYLNVDVKSESKRSAKYIQSLVDKVKNSRAIGINFNKKNATAELVKAFHDSELLVSIWTVDDEYNMYRILSYAPDNITTRNPDMLKEVMETIKS
;
A
#
# COMPACT_ATOMS: atom_id res chain seq x y z
N MET A 1 -48.84 -36.55 3.16
CA MET A 1 -47.54 -35.82 3.17
C MET A 1 -47.29 -35.40 4.63
N ASP A 2 -46.26 -35.94 5.22
CA ASP A 2 -46.06 -35.96 6.68
C ASP A 2 -45.45 -34.64 7.19
N PHE A 3 -46.30 -33.79 7.81
CA PHE A 3 -45.91 -32.46 8.32
C PHE A 3 -44.78 -32.49 9.36
N LYS A 4 -44.53 -33.64 10.00
CA LYS A 4 -43.43 -33.80 10.96
C LYS A 4 -42.05 -33.83 10.33
N LYS A 5 -41.91 -34.26 9.07
CA LYS A 5 -40.62 -34.26 8.36
C LYS A 5 -40.16 -32.89 7.88
N ILE A 6 -41.10 -31.97 7.65
CA ILE A 6 -40.77 -30.60 7.19
C ILE A 6 -40.29 -29.75 8.35
N VAL A 7 -40.83 -29.93 9.59
CA VAL A 7 -40.47 -29.16 10.76
C VAL A 7 -39.06 -29.52 11.29
N VAL A 8 -38.69 -30.82 11.19
CA VAL A 8 -37.36 -31.27 11.64
C VAL A 8 -36.25 -30.79 10.67
N GLY A 9 -36.51 -30.75 9.37
CA GLY A 9 -35.52 -30.27 8.38
C GLY A 9 -35.24 -28.78 8.48
N THR A 10 -36.23 -27.96 8.75
CA THR A 10 -36.11 -26.50 8.90
C THR A 10 -35.41 -26.11 10.22
N THR A 11 -35.70 -26.79 11.31
CA THR A 11 -35.05 -26.53 12.62
C THR A 11 -33.55 -26.92 12.63
N CYS A 12 -33.20 -28.03 11.97
CA CYS A 12 -31.77 -28.41 11.84
C CYS A 12 -30.99 -27.44 10.96
N ALA A 13 -31.54 -26.95 9.86
CA ALA A 13 -30.86 -26.00 8.97
C ALA A 13 -30.65 -24.63 9.64
N ILE A 14 -31.65 -24.15 10.41
CA ILE A 14 -31.53 -22.88 11.15
C ILE A 14 -30.54 -23.05 12.31
N GLY A 15 -30.53 -24.18 13.02
CA GLY A 15 -29.59 -24.45 14.11
C GLY A 15 -28.14 -24.50 13.67
N VAL A 16 -27.86 -25.14 12.53
CA VAL A 16 -26.50 -25.20 11.97
C VAL A 16 -26.02 -23.83 11.47
N ALA A 17 -26.91 -23.02 10.87
CA ALA A 17 -26.57 -21.67 10.41
C ALA A 17 -26.29 -20.73 11.59
N THR A 18 -27.08 -20.80 12.67
CA THR A 18 -26.87 -19.96 13.87
C THR A 18 -25.63 -20.35 14.66
N VAL A 19 -25.30 -21.63 14.76
CA VAL A 19 -24.06 -22.11 15.40
C VAL A 19 -22.84 -21.69 14.54
N GLY A 20 -22.92 -21.85 13.22
CA GLY A 20 -21.86 -21.42 12.29
C GLY A 20 -21.58 -19.91 12.36
N LEU A 21 -22.62 -19.10 12.39
CA LEU A 21 -22.53 -17.64 12.56
C LEU A 21 -21.93 -17.27 13.93
N GLY A 22 -22.41 -17.92 15.03
CA GLY A 22 -21.90 -17.66 16.37
C GLY A 22 -20.41 -18.01 16.53
N VAL A 23 -19.96 -19.13 15.93
CA VAL A 23 -18.53 -19.51 15.90
C VAL A 23 -17.74 -18.53 15.04
N TYR A 24 -18.26 -18.13 13.87
CA TYR A 24 -17.61 -17.15 12.99
C TYR A 24 -17.44 -15.79 13.71
N PHE A 25 -18.48 -15.27 14.33
CA PHE A 25 -18.40 -14.02 15.11
C PHE A 25 -17.50 -14.16 16.32
N GLY A 26 -17.52 -15.27 17.05
CA GLY A 26 -16.65 -15.50 18.20
C GLY A 26 -15.17 -15.57 17.83
N VAL A 27 -14.82 -16.24 16.74
CA VAL A 27 -13.45 -16.31 16.21
C VAL A 27 -13.01 -14.95 15.69
N ARG A 28 -13.90 -14.21 15.02
CA ARG A 28 -13.65 -12.85 14.56
C ARG A 28 -13.35 -11.92 15.74
N GLN A 29 -14.22 -11.86 16.76
CA GLN A 29 -14.01 -11.04 17.96
C GLN A 29 -12.73 -11.42 18.71
N TYR A 30 -12.40 -12.71 18.85
CA TYR A 30 -11.15 -13.12 19.50
C TYR A 30 -9.91 -12.66 18.74
N LYS A 31 -9.90 -12.77 17.41
CA LYS A 31 -8.81 -12.28 16.58
C LYS A 31 -8.69 -10.76 16.65
N PHE A 32 -9.81 -10.04 16.60
CA PHE A 32 -9.85 -8.58 16.73
C PHE A 32 -9.32 -8.12 18.11
N LYS A 33 -9.73 -8.76 19.19
CA LYS A 33 -9.23 -8.43 20.54
C LYS A 33 -7.71 -8.54 20.64
N LYS A 34 -7.13 -9.57 20.01
CA LYS A 34 -5.67 -9.73 19.98
C LYS A 34 -4.96 -8.64 19.15
N PHE A 35 -5.62 -8.09 18.13
CA PHE A 35 -5.07 -6.98 17.34
C PHE A 35 -5.27 -5.63 18.03
N MET A 36 -6.33 -5.44 18.83
CA MET A 36 -6.59 -4.20 19.55
C MET A 36 -5.59 -3.93 20.69
N GLU A 37 -4.93 -4.96 21.21
CA GLU A 37 -3.85 -4.81 22.21
C GLU A 37 -2.59 -4.14 21.61
N ILE A 38 -2.58 -3.82 20.32
CA ILE A 38 -1.41 -3.36 19.53
C ILE A 38 -1.56 -1.90 19.08
N GLY A 39 -2.74 -1.27 19.31
CA GLY A 39 -3.06 0.06 18.80
C GLY A 39 -2.11 1.20 19.20
N ASP A 40 -1.35 1.04 20.30
CA ASP A 40 -0.35 2.02 20.74
C ASP A 40 1.02 1.86 20.04
N ALA A 41 1.15 0.88 19.14
CA ALA A 41 2.42 0.52 18.52
C ALA A 41 2.65 1.12 17.13
N LEU A 42 1.67 1.79 16.54
CA LEU A 42 1.87 2.42 15.22
C LEU A 42 2.92 3.53 15.30
N PRO A 43 3.82 3.63 14.33
CA PRO A 43 4.76 4.74 14.26
C PRO A 43 4.02 6.09 14.29
N VAL A 44 4.60 7.08 14.99
CA VAL A 44 4.01 8.43 15.11
C VAL A 44 3.74 9.04 13.73
N ASN A 45 4.56 8.70 12.74
CA ASN A 45 4.47 9.18 11.37
C ASN A 45 3.81 8.16 10.43
N PHE A 46 3.04 7.20 10.95
CA PHE A 46 2.31 6.27 10.11
C PHE A 46 1.44 7.02 9.10
N LYS A 47 1.53 6.61 7.85
CA LYS A 47 0.72 7.13 6.75
C LYS A 47 0.11 5.98 5.96
N TYR A 48 -1.02 6.25 5.28
CA TYR A 48 -1.55 5.28 4.35
C TYR A 48 -1.70 5.87 2.95
N THR A 49 -1.40 5.02 1.99
CA THR A 49 -1.43 5.32 0.56
C THR A 49 -2.72 4.77 -0.05
N ALA A 50 -3.49 5.62 -0.70
CA ALA A 50 -4.54 5.16 -1.60
C ALA A 50 -3.90 4.71 -2.92
N HIS A 51 -4.00 3.42 -3.21
CA HIS A 51 -3.59 2.82 -4.48
C HIS A 51 -4.44 3.40 -5.61
N THR A 52 -3.86 3.59 -6.78
CA THR A 52 -4.63 3.97 -7.97
C THR A 52 -5.86 3.08 -8.16
N GLY A 53 -6.97 3.62 -8.67
CA GLY A 53 -8.25 2.93 -8.74
C GLY A 53 -8.95 2.74 -7.39
N CYS A 54 -8.55 3.48 -6.35
CA CYS A 54 -9.19 3.43 -5.03
C CYS A 54 -10.67 3.82 -5.12
N MET A 55 -11.47 3.33 -4.18
CA MET A 55 -12.93 3.59 -4.11
C MET A 55 -13.69 3.21 -5.38
N GLY A 56 -13.14 2.31 -6.22
CA GLY A 56 -13.78 1.84 -7.45
C GLY A 56 -13.68 2.81 -8.63
N THR A 57 -12.81 3.80 -8.57
CA THR A 57 -12.44 4.64 -9.72
C THR A 57 -11.56 3.87 -10.72
N ASP A 58 -11.36 4.43 -11.91
CA ASP A 58 -10.44 3.86 -12.87
C ASP A 58 -8.98 4.01 -12.40
N ASP A 59 -8.16 2.98 -12.65
CA ASP A 59 -6.73 3.03 -12.37
C ASP A 59 -6.07 4.17 -13.17
N ASN A 60 -5.11 4.88 -12.55
CA ASN A 60 -4.33 5.94 -13.18
C ASN A 60 -5.17 7.12 -13.73
N SER A 61 -6.29 7.43 -13.06
CA SER A 61 -7.20 8.54 -13.39
C SER A 61 -7.05 9.71 -12.42
N LEU A 62 -7.46 10.91 -12.85
CA LEU A 62 -7.56 12.08 -11.96
C LEU A 62 -8.65 11.88 -10.90
N GLU A 63 -9.71 11.17 -11.23
CA GLU A 63 -10.79 10.82 -10.31
C GLU A 63 -10.30 9.96 -9.15
N SER A 64 -9.31 9.08 -9.39
CA SER A 64 -8.66 8.29 -8.34
C SER A 64 -7.92 9.18 -7.33
N ILE A 65 -7.27 10.25 -7.78
CA ILE A 65 -6.62 11.24 -6.92
C ILE A 65 -7.67 11.95 -6.04
N ASP A 66 -8.76 12.42 -6.63
CA ASP A 66 -9.86 13.08 -5.90
C ASP A 66 -10.49 12.15 -4.87
N ALA A 67 -10.75 10.89 -5.27
CA ALA A 67 -11.33 9.89 -4.38
C ALA A 67 -10.41 9.57 -3.20
N ALA A 68 -9.10 9.46 -3.42
CA ALA A 68 -8.10 9.25 -2.36
C ALA A 68 -8.16 10.37 -1.31
N VAL A 69 -8.12 11.62 -1.75
CA VAL A 69 -8.16 12.79 -0.87
C VAL A 69 -9.50 12.89 -0.13
N ALA A 70 -10.61 12.70 -0.82
CA ALA A 70 -11.95 12.75 -0.22
C ALA A 70 -12.15 11.69 0.89
N ASN A 71 -11.45 10.55 0.81
CA ASN A 71 -11.49 9.47 1.79
C ASN A 71 -10.34 9.52 2.82
N GLY A 72 -9.59 10.63 2.84
CA GLY A 72 -8.65 10.97 3.91
C GLY A 72 -7.30 10.27 3.80
N ALA A 73 -6.92 9.76 2.63
CA ALA A 73 -5.58 9.23 2.43
C ALA A 73 -4.51 10.32 2.63
N ASP A 74 -3.37 9.94 3.21
CA ASP A 74 -2.21 10.82 3.36
C ASP A 74 -1.41 10.90 2.07
N ILE A 75 -1.47 9.85 1.26
CA ILE A 75 -0.65 9.65 0.07
C ILE A 75 -1.55 9.13 -1.06
N VAL A 76 -1.46 9.73 -2.23
CA VAL A 76 -2.01 9.19 -3.48
C VAL A 76 -0.92 8.42 -4.21
N GLU A 77 -1.29 7.34 -4.87
CA GLU A 77 -0.35 6.56 -5.68
C GLU A 77 -0.85 6.44 -7.10
N PHE A 78 0.07 6.47 -8.03
CA PHE A 78 -0.16 6.17 -9.44
C PHE A 78 1.10 5.61 -10.12
N ASP A 79 0.90 4.87 -11.20
CA ASP A 79 1.94 4.22 -11.98
C ASP A 79 2.57 5.18 -12.99
N LEU A 80 3.89 5.34 -12.96
CA LEU A 80 4.62 6.13 -13.95
C LEU A 80 5.18 5.26 -15.07
N ASN A 81 4.78 5.58 -16.29
CA ASN A 81 5.33 5.02 -17.51
C ASN A 81 5.68 6.14 -18.50
N PHE A 82 6.23 5.77 -19.65
CA PHE A 82 6.59 6.73 -20.69
C PHE A 82 6.10 6.23 -22.05
N THR A 83 5.59 7.15 -22.86
CA THR A 83 5.29 6.89 -24.27
C THR A 83 6.57 6.60 -25.06
N GLU A 84 6.44 6.15 -26.28
CA GLU A 84 7.60 5.96 -27.18
C GLU A 84 8.38 7.26 -27.43
N SER A 85 7.73 8.42 -27.35
CA SER A 85 8.37 9.73 -27.46
C SER A 85 9.05 10.20 -26.16
N GLY A 86 8.92 9.44 -25.05
CA GLY A 86 9.48 9.79 -23.74
C GLY A 86 8.61 10.75 -22.92
N GLU A 87 7.34 10.93 -23.27
CA GLU A 87 6.39 11.69 -22.47
C GLU A 87 5.96 10.88 -21.23
N PRO A 88 6.00 11.46 -20.02
CA PRO A 88 5.59 10.80 -18.80
C PRO A 88 4.06 10.73 -18.69
N VAL A 89 3.53 9.52 -18.53
CA VAL A 89 2.09 9.25 -18.46
C VAL A 89 1.78 8.28 -17.32
N LEU A 90 0.55 8.29 -16.85
CA LEU A 90 0.05 7.37 -15.84
C LEU A 90 -0.41 6.08 -16.51
N ALA A 91 0.38 5.03 -16.38
CA ALA A 91 0.04 3.71 -16.94
C ALA A 91 0.80 2.59 -16.25
N HIS A 92 0.12 1.50 -15.89
CA HIS A 92 0.77 0.30 -15.33
C HIS A 92 1.54 -0.47 -16.42
N ASP A 93 0.90 -0.67 -17.55
CA ASP A 93 1.46 -1.38 -18.72
C ASP A 93 1.97 -0.38 -19.77
N ALA A 94 2.45 -0.87 -20.90
CA ALA A 94 2.87 -0.03 -22.03
C ALA A 94 1.73 0.92 -22.45
N PRO A 95 1.99 2.24 -22.55
CA PRO A 95 1.00 3.23 -22.94
C PRO A 95 0.37 2.92 -24.32
N LYS A 96 -0.92 3.21 -24.45
CA LYS A 96 -1.72 2.94 -25.68
C LYS A 96 -2.21 4.21 -26.34
N GLY A 97 -2.03 5.36 -25.68
CA GLY A 97 -2.49 6.68 -26.09
C GLY A 97 -3.77 7.10 -25.37
N GLY A 98 -3.80 8.34 -24.93
CA GLY A 98 -4.92 8.92 -24.19
C GLY A 98 -4.84 8.77 -22.68
N GLU A 99 -3.71 8.28 -22.14
CA GLU A 99 -3.45 8.25 -20.70
C GLU A 99 -3.33 9.66 -20.12
N VAL A 100 -3.66 9.81 -18.84
CA VAL A 100 -3.38 11.03 -18.06
C VAL A 100 -1.86 11.27 -18.05
N THR A 101 -1.45 12.49 -18.36
CA THR A 101 -0.03 12.86 -18.29
C THR A 101 0.41 13.10 -16.86
N LEU A 102 1.71 12.92 -16.56
CA LEU A 102 2.26 13.27 -15.25
C LEU A 102 2.10 14.78 -14.94
N ASP A 103 2.11 15.63 -15.97
CA ASP A 103 1.86 17.07 -15.83
C ASP A 103 0.45 17.35 -15.29
N GLU A 104 -0.57 16.71 -15.86
CA GLU A 104 -1.97 16.80 -15.39
C GLU A 104 -2.13 16.26 -13.97
N ALA A 105 -1.53 15.10 -13.66
CA ALA A 105 -1.59 14.50 -12.33
C ALA A 105 -0.93 15.38 -11.27
N PHE A 106 0.26 15.92 -11.53
CA PHE A 106 0.95 16.79 -10.57
C PHE A 106 0.24 18.13 -10.42
N LYS A 107 -0.32 18.69 -11.50
CA LYS A 107 -1.20 19.85 -11.42
C LYS A 107 -2.38 19.56 -10.49
N LYS A 108 -3.05 18.41 -10.65
CA LYS A 108 -4.18 18.00 -9.82
C LYS A 108 -3.77 17.84 -8.36
N VAL A 109 -2.67 17.17 -8.07
CA VAL A 109 -2.14 17.03 -6.69
C VAL A 109 -1.81 18.39 -6.06
N SER A 110 -1.34 19.36 -6.84
CA SER A 110 -0.98 20.69 -6.32
C SER A 110 -2.18 21.49 -5.81
N GLU A 111 -3.41 21.10 -6.16
CA GLU A 111 -4.65 21.69 -5.62
C GLU A 111 -4.87 21.31 -4.14
N TYR A 112 -4.13 20.30 -3.61
CA TYR A 112 -4.22 19.82 -2.24
C TYR A 112 -2.92 20.08 -1.46
N GLU A 113 -3.00 20.80 -0.34
CA GLU A 113 -1.82 21.30 0.39
C GLU A 113 -0.99 20.18 1.07
N ASN A 114 -1.65 19.15 1.62
CA ASN A 114 -1.01 18.19 2.53
C ASN A 114 -0.88 16.76 1.96
N ILE A 115 -1.26 16.53 0.71
CA ILE A 115 -1.19 15.20 0.11
C ILE A 115 0.22 14.91 -0.40
N MET A 116 0.73 13.73 -0.08
CA MET A 116 1.96 13.20 -0.65
C MET A 116 1.67 12.35 -1.88
N VAL A 117 2.69 12.09 -2.67
CA VAL A 117 2.59 11.28 -3.89
C VAL A 117 3.58 10.13 -3.86
N ASN A 118 3.07 8.93 -4.00
CA ASN A 118 3.83 7.74 -4.35
C ASN A 118 3.81 7.57 -5.87
N VAL A 119 4.92 7.80 -6.52
CA VAL A 119 5.10 7.55 -7.97
C VAL A 119 5.67 6.15 -8.13
N ASP A 120 4.84 5.18 -8.54
CA ASP A 120 5.27 3.79 -8.75
C ASP A 120 5.92 3.60 -10.12
N ILE A 121 7.23 3.35 -10.14
CA ILE A 121 8.04 3.31 -11.36
C ILE A 121 7.78 2.04 -12.18
N LYS A 122 7.29 2.19 -13.40
CA LYS A 122 7.12 1.10 -14.40
C LYS A 122 8.16 1.19 -15.51
N SER A 123 8.73 2.37 -15.73
CA SER A 123 9.77 2.64 -16.73
C SER A 123 10.69 3.76 -16.25
N THR A 124 11.93 3.78 -16.77
CA THR A 124 12.96 4.77 -16.39
C THR A 124 13.47 5.57 -17.58
N VAL A 125 12.70 5.64 -18.66
CA VAL A 125 13.14 6.24 -19.95
C VAL A 125 13.52 7.71 -19.81
N ASN A 126 12.80 8.48 -18.97
CA ASN A 126 13.05 9.92 -18.80
C ASN A 126 12.77 10.37 -17.35
N LEU A 127 13.41 9.75 -16.36
CA LEU A 127 13.21 10.06 -14.95
C LEU A 127 13.46 11.54 -14.56
N PRO A 128 14.43 12.27 -15.16
CA PRO A 128 14.68 13.66 -14.80
C PRO A 128 13.48 14.58 -14.93
N ILE A 129 12.54 14.26 -15.82
CA ILE A 129 11.32 15.06 -16.03
C ILE A 129 10.41 15.08 -14.80
N VAL A 130 10.43 14.02 -13.97
CA VAL A 130 9.61 13.91 -12.76
C VAL A 130 9.94 15.04 -11.79
N ARG A 131 11.23 15.28 -11.52
CA ARG A 131 11.66 16.39 -10.68
C ARG A 131 11.25 17.74 -11.27
N THR A 132 11.48 17.95 -12.56
CA THR A 132 11.14 19.21 -13.25
C THR A 132 9.66 19.55 -13.11
N LEU A 133 8.78 18.55 -13.29
CA LEU A 133 7.35 18.73 -13.15
C LEU A 133 6.93 18.91 -11.68
N ALA A 134 7.54 18.17 -10.76
CA ALA A 134 7.26 18.33 -9.33
C ALA A 134 7.66 19.73 -8.82
N GLU A 135 8.80 20.26 -9.24
CA GLU A 135 9.24 21.63 -8.93
C GLU A 135 8.31 22.67 -9.57
N LYS A 136 7.87 22.47 -10.81
CA LYS A 136 6.89 23.35 -11.51
C LYS A 136 5.62 23.56 -10.69
N TYR A 137 5.15 22.52 -10.00
CA TYR A 137 3.91 22.56 -9.20
C TYR A 137 4.16 22.73 -7.68
N GLY A 138 5.41 22.90 -7.25
CA GLY A 138 5.76 23.09 -5.84
C GLY A 138 5.49 21.86 -4.95
N ILE A 139 5.56 20.66 -5.52
CA ILE A 139 5.27 19.42 -4.80
C ILE A 139 6.50 18.50 -4.65
N PHE A 140 7.69 18.96 -5.01
CA PHE A 140 8.91 18.13 -5.01
C PHE A 140 9.19 17.48 -3.64
N ASP A 141 9.01 18.21 -2.55
CA ASP A 141 9.23 17.71 -1.19
C ASP A 141 8.14 16.73 -0.71
N ARG A 142 7.11 16.49 -1.51
CA ARG A 142 5.98 15.61 -1.20
C ARG A 142 5.95 14.34 -2.03
N ILE A 143 6.94 14.10 -2.91
CA ILE A 143 6.97 12.92 -3.77
C ILE A 143 8.03 11.91 -3.31
N PHE A 144 7.77 10.64 -3.55
CA PHE A 144 8.74 9.55 -3.44
C PHE A 144 8.43 8.45 -4.46
N PHE A 145 9.41 7.57 -4.71
CA PHE A 145 9.25 6.46 -5.64
C PHE A 145 9.00 5.13 -4.92
N THR A 146 8.11 4.31 -5.52
CA THR A 146 8.08 2.85 -5.38
C THR A 146 8.26 2.19 -6.75
N GLY A 147 8.07 0.85 -6.86
CA GLY A 147 8.39 0.14 -8.10
C GLY A 147 9.88 -0.03 -8.38
N VAL A 148 10.74 0.60 -7.57
CA VAL A 148 12.20 0.55 -7.70
C VAL A 148 12.72 -0.82 -7.27
N ASN A 149 13.05 -1.66 -8.22
CA ASN A 149 13.63 -2.99 -8.02
C ASN A 149 15.05 -3.05 -8.62
N ASP A 150 15.69 -4.22 -8.58
CA ASP A 150 17.05 -4.39 -9.10
C ASP A 150 17.22 -3.95 -10.58
N LYS A 151 16.15 -4.03 -11.38
CA LYS A 151 16.17 -3.59 -12.80
C LYS A 151 16.27 -2.06 -12.92
N PHE A 152 15.62 -1.32 -12.03
CA PHE A 152 15.49 0.14 -12.13
C PHE A 152 16.44 0.89 -11.18
N LEU A 153 17.06 0.18 -10.24
CA LEU A 153 17.83 0.79 -9.15
C LEU A 153 18.95 1.72 -9.64
N ASP A 154 19.73 1.28 -10.62
CA ASP A 154 20.85 2.08 -11.13
C ASP A 154 20.37 3.34 -11.84
N ALA A 155 19.32 3.24 -12.65
CA ALA A 155 18.70 4.40 -13.31
C ALA A 155 18.09 5.38 -12.30
N VAL A 156 17.40 4.89 -11.26
CA VAL A 156 16.84 5.76 -10.22
C VAL A 156 17.96 6.46 -9.43
N ARG A 157 19.08 5.79 -9.17
CA ARG A 157 20.23 6.38 -8.46
C ARG A 157 20.95 7.44 -9.28
N SER A 158 21.06 7.27 -10.61
CA SER A 158 21.71 8.23 -11.50
C SER A 158 20.78 9.39 -11.89
N ASP A 159 19.54 9.07 -12.24
CA ASP A 159 18.64 9.98 -12.95
C ASP A 159 17.38 10.38 -12.13
N GLY A 160 17.16 9.76 -10.96
CA GLY A 160 16.03 10.08 -10.06
C GLY A 160 16.14 11.44 -9.37
N ASN A 161 17.26 12.15 -9.58
CA ASN A 161 17.49 13.55 -9.18
C ASN A 161 17.14 13.86 -7.71
N GLY A 162 17.46 12.94 -6.80
CA GLY A 162 17.29 13.13 -5.36
C GLY A 162 15.89 12.85 -4.83
N VAL A 163 14.97 12.34 -5.64
CA VAL A 163 13.68 11.84 -5.15
C VAL A 163 13.93 10.63 -4.24
N PRO A 164 13.43 10.63 -2.99
CA PRO A 164 13.57 9.47 -2.11
C PRO A 164 12.79 8.28 -2.65
N TYR A 165 13.23 7.06 -2.33
CA TYR A 165 12.55 5.86 -2.84
C TYR A 165 12.61 4.69 -1.84
N TYR A 166 11.58 3.84 -1.92
CA TYR A 166 11.58 2.52 -1.31
C TYR A 166 12.12 1.50 -2.32
N LEU A 167 12.89 0.51 -1.81
CA LEU A 167 13.29 -0.62 -2.63
C LEU A 167 12.18 -1.66 -2.64
N ASN A 168 11.64 -1.96 -3.82
CA ASN A 168 10.69 -3.05 -4.00
C ASN A 168 11.42 -4.40 -3.98
N VAL A 169 11.01 -5.27 -3.05
CA VAL A 169 11.62 -6.59 -2.88
C VAL A 169 10.56 -7.68 -2.90
N ASP A 170 10.81 -8.71 -3.70
CA ASP A 170 10.02 -9.93 -3.63
C ASP A 170 10.55 -10.82 -2.47
N VAL A 171 9.92 -10.68 -1.31
CA VAL A 171 10.27 -11.42 -0.09
C VAL A 171 9.91 -12.88 -0.23
N LYS A 172 10.88 -13.79 -0.11
CA LYS A 172 10.68 -15.23 -0.24
C LYS A 172 9.87 -15.79 0.93
N SER A 173 8.74 -16.41 0.62
CA SER A 173 7.77 -16.92 1.61
C SER A 173 8.40 -17.94 2.57
N GLU A 174 9.23 -18.84 2.06
CA GLU A 174 9.92 -19.88 2.82
C GLU A 174 11.01 -19.35 3.77
N SER A 175 11.51 -18.14 3.52
CA SER A 175 12.63 -17.56 4.27
C SER A 175 12.25 -16.35 5.11
N LYS A 176 11.01 -15.85 5.02
CA LYS A 176 10.56 -14.58 5.61
C LYS A 176 10.69 -14.47 7.14
N ARG A 177 10.95 -15.57 7.83
CA ARG A 177 11.23 -15.61 9.29
C ARG A 177 12.68 -15.99 9.62
N SER A 178 13.51 -16.24 8.62
CA SER A 178 14.93 -16.53 8.83
C SER A 178 15.68 -15.24 9.17
N ALA A 179 16.27 -15.16 10.36
CA ALA A 179 17.04 -13.98 10.78
C ALA A 179 18.18 -13.66 9.79
N LYS A 180 18.88 -14.68 9.27
CA LYS A 180 19.91 -14.50 8.26
C LYS A 180 19.37 -13.89 6.96
N TYR A 181 18.20 -14.36 6.51
CA TYR A 181 17.58 -13.84 5.30
C TYR A 181 17.07 -12.40 5.52
N ILE A 182 16.40 -12.14 6.65
CA ILE A 182 15.95 -10.79 7.02
C ILE A 182 17.15 -9.82 7.05
N GLN A 183 18.26 -10.21 7.69
CA GLN A 183 19.47 -9.39 7.71
C GLN A 183 20.00 -9.12 6.29
N SER A 184 19.97 -10.11 5.40
CA SER A 184 20.40 -9.91 4.01
C SER A 184 19.49 -8.92 3.24
N LEU A 185 18.19 -8.85 3.58
CA LEU A 185 17.28 -7.85 3.01
C LEU A 185 17.60 -6.44 3.55
N VAL A 186 17.84 -6.32 4.85
CA VAL A 186 18.26 -5.06 5.48
C VAL A 186 19.55 -4.53 4.83
N ASP A 187 20.55 -5.39 4.68
CA ASP A 187 21.82 -5.02 4.04
C ASP A 187 21.61 -4.60 2.57
N LYS A 188 20.74 -5.31 1.84
CA LYS A 188 20.39 -4.97 0.45
C LYS A 188 19.79 -3.57 0.37
N VAL A 189 18.81 -3.25 1.24
CA VAL A 189 18.14 -1.94 1.25
C VAL A 189 19.12 -0.83 1.65
N LYS A 190 19.96 -1.02 2.68
CA LYS A 190 21.01 -0.06 3.05
C LYS A 190 21.98 0.20 1.90
N ASN A 191 22.45 -0.84 1.23
CA ASN A 191 23.38 -0.72 0.11
C ASN A 191 22.74 -0.04 -1.11
N SER A 192 21.42 -0.14 -1.29
CA SER A 192 20.71 0.56 -2.34
C SER A 192 20.54 2.05 -2.07
N ARG A 193 20.72 2.52 -0.82
CA ARG A 193 20.42 3.88 -0.36
C ARG A 193 18.94 4.24 -0.39
N ALA A 194 18.06 3.24 -0.44
CA ALA A 194 16.61 3.45 -0.29
C ALA A 194 16.28 3.87 1.15
N ILE A 195 15.20 4.64 1.31
CA ILE A 195 14.69 5.03 2.63
C ILE A 195 14.05 3.88 3.38
N GLY A 196 13.71 2.78 2.69
CA GLY A 196 13.06 1.61 3.26
C GLY A 196 12.76 0.53 2.23
N ILE A 197 12.00 -0.45 2.68
CA ILE A 197 11.55 -1.59 1.87
C ILE A 197 10.07 -1.45 1.51
N ASN A 198 9.70 -1.83 0.27
CA ASN A 198 8.32 -1.95 -0.19
C ASN A 198 8.05 -3.38 -0.67
N PHE A 199 7.06 -4.07 -0.10
CA PHE A 199 6.81 -5.48 -0.41
C PHE A 199 5.36 -5.92 -0.19
N ASN A 200 5.03 -7.10 -0.76
CA ASN A 200 3.68 -7.65 -0.73
C ASN A 200 3.27 -8.16 0.66
N LYS A 201 2.05 -7.83 1.11
CA LYS A 201 1.43 -8.24 2.39
C LYS A 201 1.50 -9.74 2.69
N LYS A 202 1.55 -10.60 1.66
CA LYS A 202 1.59 -12.08 1.84
C LYS A 202 2.81 -12.54 2.62
N ASN A 203 3.90 -11.80 2.53
CA ASN A 203 5.18 -12.14 3.13
C ASN A 203 5.55 -11.26 4.33
N ALA A 204 4.63 -10.40 4.77
CA ALA A 204 4.83 -9.57 5.95
C ALA A 204 4.82 -10.41 7.24
N THR A 205 5.77 -10.12 8.12
CA THR A 205 5.87 -10.64 9.49
C THR A 205 6.33 -9.54 10.43
N ALA A 206 5.96 -9.64 11.72
CA ALA A 206 6.38 -8.66 12.72
C ALA A 206 7.90 -8.62 12.88
N GLU A 207 8.56 -9.78 12.78
CA GLU A 207 10.02 -9.88 12.88
C GLU A 207 10.74 -9.13 11.75
N LEU A 208 10.16 -9.20 10.53
CA LEU A 208 10.72 -8.46 9.39
C LEU A 208 10.58 -6.96 9.60
N VAL A 209 9.36 -6.48 9.94
CA VAL A 209 9.12 -5.05 10.18
C VAL A 209 10.06 -4.54 11.28
N LYS A 210 10.13 -5.26 12.43
CA LYS A 210 11.02 -4.89 13.52
C LYS A 210 12.49 -4.78 13.11
N ALA A 211 13.01 -5.72 12.33
CA ALA A 211 14.41 -5.71 11.90
C ALA A 211 14.75 -4.50 11.02
N PHE A 212 13.80 -4.04 10.20
CA PHE A 212 13.96 -2.81 9.42
C PHE A 212 13.95 -1.58 10.31
N HIS A 213 13.03 -1.48 11.28
CA HIS A 213 12.99 -0.39 12.26
C HIS A 213 14.25 -0.35 13.14
N ASP A 214 14.71 -1.50 13.64
CA ASP A 214 15.98 -1.59 14.39
C ASP A 214 17.20 -1.12 13.57
N SER A 215 17.02 -1.01 12.24
CA SER A 215 18.04 -0.55 11.29
C SER A 215 17.78 0.86 10.76
N GLU A 216 16.81 1.59 11.34
CA GLU A 216 16.40 2.95 10.94
C GLU A 216 15.89 3.02 9.48
N LEU A 217 15.25 1.95 9.01
CA LEU A 217 14.67 1.84 7.67
C LEU A 217 13.16 1.76 7.76
N LEU A 218 12.47 2.45 6.84
CA LEU A 218 11.03 2.46 6.76
C LEU A 218 10.48 1.19 6.11
N VAL A 219 9.22 0.87 6.42
CA VAL A 219 8.52 -0.31 5.89
C VAL A 219 7.19 0.09 5.26
N SER A 220 7.05 -0.19 3.97
CA SER A 220 5.82 -0.01 3.19
C SER A 220 5.29 -1.36 2.72
N ILE A 221 3.97 -1.60 2.88
CA ILE A 221 3.33 -2.89 2.59
C ILE A 221 2.12 -2.70 1.67
N TRP A 222 2.06 -3.47 0.57
CA TRP A 222 1.00 -3.41 -0.45
C TRP A 222 0.47 -4.80 -0.86
N THR A 223 -0.69 -4.94 -1.49
CA THR A 223 -1.86 -4.08 -1.39
C THR A 223 -2.79 -4.71 -0.36
N VAL A 224 -3.27 -3.92 0.60
CA VAL A 224 -4.03 -4.41 1.76
C VAL A 224 -5.47 -3.92 1.64
N ASP A 225 -6.34 -4.69 0.99
CA ASP A 225 -7.69 -4.27 0.59
C ASP A 225 -8.81 -4.90 1.43
N ASP A 226 -8.48 -5.76 2.38
CA ASP A 226 -9.49 -6.42 3.21
C ASP A 226 -9.24 -6.18 4.70
N GLU A 227 -10.32 -6.06 5.45
CA GLU A 227 -10.36 -5.72 6.87
C GLU A 227 -9.44 -6.62 7.73
N TYR A 228 -9.45 -7.94 7.48
CA TYR A 228 -8.62 -8.88 8.24
C TYR A 228 -7.12 -8.60 8.04
N ASN A 229 -6.70 -8.39 6.80
CA ASN A 229 -5.31 -8.06 6.51
C ASN A 229 -4.95 -6.64 7.00
N MET A 230 -5.88 -5.68 7.01
CA MET A 230 -5.64 -4.36 7.62
C MET A 230 -5.29 -4.51 9.10
N TYR A 231 -6.09 -5.18 9.90
CA TYR A 231 -5.76 -5.45 11.31
C TYR A 231 -4.44 -6.21 11.46
N ARG A 232 -4.23 -7.25 10.67
CA ARG A 232 -3.01 -8.06 10.72
C ARG A 232 -1.76 -7.24 10.40
N ILE A 233 -1.80 -6.42 9.37
CA ILE A 233 -0.63 -5.63 8.95
C ILE A 233 -0.41 -4.45 9.90
N LEU A 234 -1.46 -3.76 10.35
CA LEU A 234 -1.34 -2.71 11.37
C LEU A 234 -0.71 -3.25 12.66
N SER A 235 -0.99 -4.52 13.03
CA SER A 235 -0.38 -5.16 14.19
C SER A 235 1.14 -5.39 14.08
N TYR A 236 1.71 -5.23 12.91
CA TYR A 236 3.17 -5.27 12.69
C TYR A 236 3.81 -3.89 12.73
N ALA A 237 2.98 -2.83 12.85
CA ALA A 237 3.38 -1.43 12.94
C ALA A 237 4.27 -0.97 11.77
N PRO A 238 3.89 -1.18 10.48
CA PRO A 238 4.63 -0.61 9.36
C PRO A 238 4.54 0.91 9.34
N ASP A 239 5.38 1.58 8.55
CA ASP A 239 5.31 3.04 8.35
C ASP A 239 4.27 3.43 7.30
N ASN A 240 4.00 2.53 6.34
CA ASN A 240 3.03 2.76 5.28
C ASN A 240 2.25 1.49 4.94
N ILE A 241 0.96 1.68 4.64
CA ILE A 241 0.09 0.68 4.03
C ILE A 241 -0.51 1.26 2.75
N THR A 242 -0.41 0.52 1.64
CA THR A 242 -1.10 0.86 0.39
C THR A 242 -2.39 0.04 0.27
N THR A 243 -3.52 0.71 0.01
CA THR A 243 -4.86 0.10 -0.09
C THR A 243 -5.70 0.75 -1.18
N ARG A 244 -6.64 -0.02 -1.76
CA ARG A 244 -7.73 0.51 -2.61
C ARG A 244 -8.95 0.97 -1.81
N ASN A 245 -9.00 0.66 -0.52
CA ASN A 245 -10.11 0.98 0.38
C ASN A 245 -9.63 1.87 1.54
N PRO A 246 -9.25 3.14 1.28
CA PRO A 246 -8.73 4.06 2.30
C PRO A 246 -9.76 4.35 3.40
N ASP A 247 -11.05 4.42 3.07
CA ASP A 247 -12.16 4.57 4.01
C ASP A 247 -12.22 3.43 5.03
N MET A 248 -12.16 2.17 4.54
CA MET A 248 -12.12 0.98 5.40
C MET A 248 -10.89 0.97 6.31
N LEU A 249 -9.72 1.36 5.80
CA LEU A 249 -8.50 1.41 6.62
C LEU A 249 -8.62 2.47 7.71
N LYS A 250 -9.21 3.61 7.41
CA LYS A 250 -9.50 4.66 8.39
C LYS A 250 -10.42 4.16 9.50
N GLU A 251 -11.54 3.50 9.16
CA GLU A 251 -12.46 2.91 10.12
C GLU A 251 -11.77 1.86 11.02
N VAL A 252 -10.93 1.01 10.45
CA VAL A 252 -10.13 0.03 11.20
C VAL A 252 -9.19 0.73 12.18
N MET A 253 -8.52 1.80 11.76
CA MET A 253 -7.62 2.58 12.64
C MET A 253 -8.37 3.28 13.77
N GLU A 254 -9.56 3.82 13.51
CA GLU A 254 -10.42 4.43 14.54
C GLU A 254 -10.87 3.39 15.57
N THR A 255 -11.22 2.19 15.11
CA THR A 255 -11.60 1.07 15.98
C THR A 255 -10.45 0.59 16.89
N ILE A 256 -9.20 0.63 16.41
CA ILE A 256 -8.02 0.23 17.19
C ILE A 256 -7.70 1.26 18.29
N LYS A 257 -8.02 2.55 18.07
CA LYS A 257 -7.73 3.65 19.00
C LYS A 257 -8.81 3.86 20.07
N SER A 258 -9.99 3.25 19.89
CA SER A 258 -11.13 3.35 20.82
C SER A 258 -11.06 2.29 21.94
#